data_432eaee2952a4567096a260207e6e1d2
#
_entry.id   432eaee2952a4567096a260207e6e1d2
#
_cell.length_a   1.000
_cell.length_b   1.000
_cell.length_c   1.000
_cell.angle_alpha   90.00
_cell.angle_beta   90.00
_cell.angle_gamma   90.00
#
_symmetry.space_group_name_H-M   'P 1'
#
loop_
_entity.id
_entity.type
_entity.pdbx_description
1 polymer ?
#
loop_
_entity_poly.entity_id
_entity_poly.type
_entity_poly.pdbx_seq_one_letter_code
_entity_poly.pdbx_strand_id
1 'polypeptide(L)'
;MKRTAAAILAVLLLAVCLSSASQPGSVTDPLISKSYVDGYFVPDTVSELKAEGEQALEQMFAEITGEGGAAPDGTVYDFASGYTEVELAAGGSIKLWFGSSVILVSGSASITPGGTVVNVASASELTEEAALEAGKRYFCAENTTAEVVAEKRSTFLVNGYFAAEGETSGESGMNYTDVSEKNWFYQYVKYVVDNGLYYDIDGETFRPNEYTTRATLVYALWSAAGRPEAEGAAKFSDVGDDWYTEAVVWATSTGVVKGYDDGTFKPDGNVTREQIAALIHRYSKWLGREDDEPGDLTAFGDEDKVGKWALNDVKWAVGEGLIKGNDKKMLNPKASATRAEVAAILMRFLEE
;
A
#
# COMPACT_ATOMS: atom_id res chain seq x y z
N MET A 1 -20.87 33.09 22.01
CA MET A 1 -20.54 34.22 21.10
C MET A 1 -19.22 34.01 20.33
N LYS A 2 -18.18 33.37 20.87
CA LYS A 2 -16.93 33.09 20.12
C LYS A 2 -17.06 31.99 19.05
N ARG A 3 -17.94 30.98 19.24
CA ARG A 3 -18.15 29.88 18.31
C ARG A 3 -18.88 30.27 17.02
N THR A 4 -19.73 31.29 17.06
CA THR A 4 -20.40 31.82 15.86
C THR A 4 -19.48 32.72 15.02
N ALA A 5 -18.41 33.28 15.59
CA ALA A 5 -17.47 34.11 14.85
C ALA A 5 -16.54 33.28 13.93
N ALA A 6 -16.10 32.10 14.35
CA ALA A 6 -15.22 31.23 13.55
C ALA A 6 -15.96 30.63 12.33
N ALA A 7 -17.21 30.18 12.52
CA ALA A 7 -18.04 29.69 11.43
C ALA A 7 -18.40 30.82 10.41
N ILE A 8 -18.61 32.03 10.89
CA ILE A 8 -18.86 33.20 10.02
C ILE A 8 -17.58 33.61 9.28
N LEU A 9 -16.39 33.47 9.89
CA LEU A 9 -15.12 33.77 9.23
C LEU A 9 -14.80 32.77 8.10
N ALA A 10 -15.06 31.46 8.31
CA ALA A 10 -14.89 30.43 7.29
C ALA A 10 -15.86 30.62 6.12
N VAL A 11 -17.11 31.00 6.37
CA VAL A 11 -18.10 31.30 5.32
C VAL A 11 -17.77 32.61 4.60
N LEU A 12 -17.21 33.61 5.29
CA LEU A 12 -16.76 34.86 4.69
C LEU A 12 -15.51 34.67 3.82
N LEU A 13 -14.57 33.82 4.21
CA LEU A 13 -13.41 33.46 3.37
C LEU A 13 -13.85 32.75 2.09
N LEU A 14 -14.80 31.83 2.18
CA LEU A 14 -15.40 31.18 0.98
C LEU A 14 -16.17 32.17 0.10
N ALA A 15 -16.86 33.14 0.70
CA ALA A 15 -17.63 34.14 -0.06
C ALA A 15 -16.71 35.17 -0.76
N VAL A 16 -15.57 35.51 -0.18
CA VAL A 16 -14.59 36.42 -0.82
C VAL A 16 -13.94 35.76 -2.05
N CYS A 17 -13.70 34.43 -2.02
CA CYS A 17 -13.23 33.71 -3.19
C CYS A 17 -14.26 33.61 -4.33
N LEU A 18 -15.57 33.76 -4.04
CA LEU A 18 -16.64 33.66 -5.04
C LEU A 18 -17.11 35.00 -5.58
N SER A 19 -16.72 36.14 -4.97
CA SER A 19 -17.29 37.47 -5.32
C SER A 19 -16.41 38.34 -6.21
N SER A 20 -15.24 37.90 -6.64
CA SER A 20 -14.35 38.68 -7.50
C SER A 20 -14.13 38.09 -8.92
N ALA A 21 -15.12 37.37 -9.45
CA ALA A 21 -15.01 36.92 -10.83
C ALA A 21 -15.22 38.11 -11.77
N SER A 22 -14.13 38.79 -12.14
CA SER A 22 -14.07 39.69 -13.29
C SER A 22 -14.27 38.88 -14.57
N GLN A 23 -14.81 39.53 -15.65
CA GLN A 23 -14.96 38.82 -16.91
C GLN A 23 -13.59 38.39 -17.46
N PRO A 24 -13.42 37.11 -17.83
CA PRO A 24 -12.16 36.62 -18.41
C PRO A 24 -11.72 37.44 -19.61
N GLY A 25 -10.44 37.88 -19.63
CA GLY A 25 -9.87 38.70 -20.71
C GLY A 25 -10.07 40.20 -20.55
N SER A 26 -10.52 40.70 -19.39
CA SER A 26 -10.54 42.13 -19.06
C SER A 26 -9.13 42.62 -18.61
N VAL A 27 -8.97 43.97 -18.56
CA VAL A 27 -7.69 44.58 -18.08
C VAL A 27 -7.37 44.18 -16.63
N THR A 28 -8.39 43.80 -15.85
CA THR A 28 -8.30 43.36 -14.46
C THR A 28 -8.28 41.85 -14.31
N ASP A 29 -8.44 41.12 -15.43
CA ASP A 29 -8.39 39.66 -15.50
C ASP A 29 -7.81 39.23 -16.85
N PRO A 30 -6.49 39.34 -17.05
CA PRO A 30 -5.84 38.99 -18.30
C PRO A 30 -5.97 37.49 -18.58
N LEU A 31 -6.10 37.15 -19.87
CA LEU A 31 -6.14 35.76 -20.33
C LEU A 31 -4.87 35.01 -19.86
N ILE A 32 -5.03 34.10 -18.92
CA ILE A 32 -3.96 33.23 -18.45
C ILE A 32 -4.08 31.90 -19.19
N SER A 33 -2.95 31.36 -19.66
CA SER A 33 -2.96 30.07 -20.35
C SER A 33 -3.37 28.93 -19.39
N LYS A 34 -4.14 27.96 -19.88
CA LYS A 34 -4.52 26.77 -19.11
C LYS A 34 -3.28 26.05 -18.52
N SER A 35 -2.18 25.98 -19.28
CA SER A 35 -0.94 25.38 -18.83
C SER A 35 -0.28 26.13 -17.66
N TYR A 36 -0.44 27.45 -17.57
CA TYR A 36 0.02 28.23 -16.44
C TYR A 36 -0.84 27.97 -15.20
N VAL A 37 -2.18 27.92 -15.39
CA VAL A 37 -3.10 27.63 -14.28
C VAL A 37 -2.86 26.23 -13.73
N ASP A 38 -2.85 25.22 -14.60
CA ASP A 38 -2.71 23.82 -14.18
C ASP A 38 -1.29 23.46 -13.69
N GLY A 39 -0.25 24.10 -14.26
CA GLY A 39 1.13 23.74 -13.99
C GLY A 39 1.82 24.52 -12.87
N TYR A 40 1.34 25.74 -12.57
CA TYR A 40 2.00 26.63 -11.59
C TYR A 40 1.00 27.20 -10.58
N PHE A 41 -0.06 27.86 -11.05
CA PHE A 41 -0.94 28.61 -10.16
C PHE A 41 -1.75 27.71 -9.22
N VAL A 42 -2.36 26.63 -9.75
CA VAL A 42 -3.18 25.72 -8.93
C VAL A 42 -2.31 24.95 -7.92
N PRO A 43 -1.17 24.35 -8.31
CA PRO A 43 -0.32 23.65 -7.35
C PRO A 43 0.22 24.55 -6.24
N ASP A 44 0.68 25.75 -6.58
CA ASP A 44 1.21 26.71 -5.60
C ASP A 44 0.13 27.17 -4.63
N THR A 45 -1.04 27.58 -5.17
CA THR A 45 -2.17 28.03 -4.33
C THR A 45 -2.72 26.90 -3.46
N VAL A 46 -2.80 25.67 -3.98
CA VAL A 46 -3.23 24.50 -3.19
C VAL A 46 -2.23 24.21 -2.08
N SER A 47 -0.94 24.34 -2.37
CA SER A 47 0.13 24.13 -1.39
C SER A 47 0.10 25.18 -0.27
N GLU A 48 -0.09 26.46 -0.62
CA GLU A 48 -0.23 27.55 0.36
C GLU A 48 -1.49 27.37 1.22
N LEU A 49 -2.65 27.11 0.61
CA LEU A 49 -3.90 26.87 1.34
C LEU A 49 -3.83 25.65 2.27
N LYS A 50 -3.11 24.62 1.83
CA LYS A 50 -2.86 23.44 2.66
C LYS A 50 -2.03 23.81 3.88
N ALA A 51 -0.92 24.52 3.71
CA ALA A 51 -0.04 24.95 4.80
C ALA A 51 -0.75 25.89 5.78
N GLU A 52 -1.53 26.84 5.28
CA GLU A 52 -2.34 27.74 6.13
C GLU A 52 -3.43 26.97 6.89
N GLY A 53 -4.07 25.99 6.25
CA GLY A 53 -5.07 25.13 6.87
C GLY A 53 -4.48 24.25 7.98
N GLU A 54 -3.32 23.68 7.75
CA GLU A 54 -2.57 22.89 8.74
C GLU A 54 -2.19 23.75 9.96
N GLN A 55 -1.65 24.94 9.73
CA GLN A 55 -1.27 25.85 10.82
C GLN A 55 -2.50 26.34 11.63
N ALA A 56 -3.62 26.59 10.96
CA ALA A 56 -4.85 26.97 11.64
C ALA A 56 -5.41 25.82 12.48
N LEU A 57 -5.30 24.59 12.00
CA LEU A 57 -5.72 23.39 12.70
C LEU A 57 -4.86 23.12 13.95
N GLU A 58 -3.53 23.27 13.83
CA GLU A 58 -2.61 23.17 14.97
C GLU A 58 -2.91 24.22 16.05
N GLN A 59 -3.18 25.46 15.65
CA GLN A 59 -3.55 26.51 16.59
C GLN A 59 -4.87 26.23 17.31
N MET A 60 -5.88 25.76 16.58
CA MET A 60 -7.16 25.36 17.18
C MET A 60 -6.98 24.18 18.14
N PHE A 61 -6.16 23.22 17.80
CA PHE A 61 -5.88 22.07 18.66
C PHE A 61 -5.17 22.50 19.94
N ALA A 62 -4.15 23.36 19.84
CA ALA A 62 -3.45 23.93 21.00
C ALA A 62 -4.38 24.78 21.91
N GLU A 63 -5.35 25.51 21.34
CA GLU A 63 -6.36 26.23 22.10
C GLU A 63 -7.33 25.32 22.88
N ILE A 64 -7.66 24.14 22.30
CA ILE A 64 -8.60 23.16 22.87
C ILE A 64 -7.92 22.29 23.92
N THR A 65 -6.68 21.84 23.65
CA THR A 65 -5.95 20.88 24.49
C THR A 65 -5.03 21.55 25.50
N GLY A 66 -4.76 22.88 25.39
CA GLY A 66 -3.81 23.61 26.22
C GLY A 66 -2.35 23.40 25.77
N GLU A 67 -1.42 24.11 26.43
CA GLU A 67 0.01 24.01 26.18
C GLU A 67 0.48 22.57 26.51
N GLY A 68 0.69 21.76 25.48
CA GLY A 68 1.18 20.37 25.60
C GLY A 68 0.38 19.34 24.82
N GLY A 69 -0.68 19.73 24.09
CA GLY A 69 -1.38 18.85 23.16
C GLY A 69 -2.16 17.69 23.82
N ALA A 70 -2.45 17.78 25.14
CA ALA A 70 -3.21 16.75 25.82
C ALA A 70 -4.73 17.01 25.73
N ALA A 71 -5.51 15.99 25.38
CA ALA A 71 -6.96 16.05 25.45
C ALA A 71 -7.47 16.17 26.89
N PRO A 72 -8.77 16.50 27.11
CA PRO A 72 -9.36 16.58 28.45
C PRO A 72 -9.24 15.28 29.28
N ASP A 73 -9.06 14.15 28.65
CA ASP A 73 -8.81 12.84 29.27
C ASP A 73 -7.32 12.57 29.56
N GLY A 74 -6.44 13.53 29.25
CA GLY A 74 -5.00 13.42 29.44
C GLY A 74 -4.25 12.71 28.34
N THR A 75 -4.93 12.30 27.25
CA THR A 75 -4.28 11.66 26.08
C THR A 75 -3.46 12.70 25.30
N VAL A 76 -2.21 12.39 25.01
CA VAL A 76 -1.34 13.17 24.12
C VAL A 76 -1.54 12.65 22.70
N TYR A 77 -1.87 13.55 21.78
CA TYR A 77 -2.10 13.22 20.37
C TYR A 77 -0.95 13.72 19.50
N ASP A 78 -0.53 12.88 18.56
CA ASP A 78 0.34 13.26 17.47
C ASP A 78 -0.48 13.88 16.33
N PHE A 79 0.13 14.77 15.55
CA PHE A 79 -0.53 15.38 14.39
C PHE A 79 0.14 14.95 13.09
N ALA A 80 -0.67 14.39 12.18
CA ALA A 80 -0.26 14.06 10.83
C ALA A 80 -0.99 14.94 9.81
N SER A 81 -0.27 15.86 9.18
CA SER A 81 -0.80 16.76 8.13
C SER A 81 -1.15 16.02 6.84
N GLY A 82 -0.50 14.90 6.58
CA GLY A 82 -0.79 13.93 5.53
C GLY A 82 -1.17 12.58 6.11
N TYR A 83 -1.31 11.57 5.26
CA TYR A 83 -1.45 10.20 5.76
C TYR A 83 -0.12 9.68 6.27
N THR A 84 -0.11 9.26 7.54
CA THR A 84 1.02 8.58 8.19
C THR A 84 0.66 7.11 8.36
N GLU A 85 1.59 6.23 8.06
CA GLU A 85 1.42 4.80 8.29
C GLU A 85 1.63 4.47 9.77
N VAL A 86 0.71 3.71 10.33
CA VAL A 86 0.75 3.22 11.72
C VAL A 86 0.54 1.72 11.69
N GLU A 87 1.50 0.99 12.24
CA GLU A 87 1.38 -0.45 12.43
C GLU A 87 1.07 -0.78 13.88
N LEU A 88 0.05 -1.59 14.12
CA LEU A 88 -0.31 -2.07 15.43
C LEU A 88 -0.16 -3.59 15.54
N ALA A 89 0.33 -4.05 16.69
CA ALA A 89 0.18 -5.44 17.09
C ALA A 89 -1.28 -5.77 17.42
N ALA A 90 -1.61 -7.06 17.55
CA ALA A 90 -2.92 -7.46 18.05
C ALA A 90 -3.16 -6.88 19.45
N GLY A 91 -4.30 -6.24 19.65
CA GLY A 91 -4.65 -5.53 20.90
C GLY A 91 -4.12 -4.09 20.99
N GLY A 92 -3.29 -3.65 20.03
CA GLY A 92 -2.91 -2.24 19.93
C GLY A 92 -4.10 -1.36 19.50
N SER A 93 -4.06 -0.08 19.85
CA SER A 93 -5.15 0.85 19.56
C SER A 93 -4.68 2.18 18.99
N ILE A 94 -5.57 2.82 18.23
CA ILE A 94 -5.42 4.21 17.77
C ILE A 94 -6.62 4.99 18.29
N LYS A 95 -6.36 6.00 19.12
CA LYS A 95 -7.37 7.00 19.46
C LYS A 95 -7.33 8.11 18.43
N LEU A 96 -8.48 8.42 17.85
CA LEU A 96 -8.66 9.45 16.84
C LEU A 96 -9.40 10.63 17.48
N TRP A 97 -8.99 11.84 17.15
CA TRP A 97 -9.68 13.07 17.54
C TRP A 97 -10.54 13.58 16.38
N PHE A 98 -11.41 14.55 16.64
CA PHE A 98 -12.25 15.13 15.58
C PHE A 98 -11.40 15.68 14.41
N GLY A 99 -11.92 15.57 13.20
CA GLY A 99 -11.21 15.98 11.97
C GLY A 99 -10.18 14.96 11.49
N SER A 100 -9.91 13.90 12.26
CA SER A 100 -8.99 12.84 11.87
C SER A 100 -9.66 11.77 11.03
N SER A 101 -8.87 11.04 10.29
CA SER A 101 -9.35 9.90 9.52
C SER A 101 -8.39 8.72 9.56
N VAL A 102 -8.95 7.54 9.41
CA VAL A 102 -8.20 6.28 9.37
C VAL A 102 -8.66 5.43 8.19
N ILE A 103 -7.72 4.72 7.60
CA ILE A 103 -7.94 3.71 6.56
C ILE A 103 -7.21 2.45 7.02
N LEU A 104 -7.91 1.33 7.13
CA LEU A 104 -7.29 0.03 7.30
C LEU A 104 -6.67 -0.40 5.97
N VAL A 105 -5.36 -0.57 5.92
CA VAL A 105 -4.63 -1.04 4.73
C VAL A 105 -4.58 -2.55 4.70
N SER A 106 -4.20 -3.16 5.83
CA SER A 106 -4.11 -4.61 5.96
C SER A 106 -4.43 -5.03 7.39
N GLY A 107 -4.81 -6.28 7.58
CA GLY A 107 -5.12 -6.80 8.90
C GLY A 107 -6.61 -6.92 9.19
N SER A 108 -6.99 -6.74 10.46
CA SER A 108 -8.37 -6.75 10.96
C SER A 108 -8.46 -5.86 12.18
N ALA A 109 -9.43 -4.99 12.23
CA ALA A 109 -9.63 -4.07 13.33
C ALA A 109 -11.10 -3.69 13.47
N SER A 110 -11.51 -3.30 14.69
CA SER A 110 -12.78 -2.64 14.95
C SER A 110 -12.58 -1.16 15.26
N ILE A 111 -13.61 -0.36 15.05
CA ILE A 111 -13.69 1.05 15.45
C ILE A 111 -14.88 1.25 16.39
N THR A 112 -14.62 1.85 17.54
CA THR A 112 -15.63 2.26 18.52
C THR A 112 -15.78 3.77 18.50
N PRO A 113 -16.90 4.30 17.98
CA PRO A 113 -17.14 5.74 17.96
C PRO A 113 -17.43 6.31 19.35
N GLY A 114 -16.83 7.44 19.71
CA GLY A 114 -17.25 8.26 20.86
C GLY A 114 -18.29 9.33 20.48
N GLY A 115 -18.82 9.25 19.26
CA GLY A 115 -19.83 10.13 18.67
C GLY A 115 -20.07 9.70 17.21
N THR A 116 -20.11 10.65 16.29
CA THR A 116 -20.36 10.33 14.86
C THR A 116 -19.05 10.09 14.11
N VAL A 117 -18.85 8.88 13.62
CA VAL A 117 -17.82 8.52 12.65
C VAL A 117 -18.49 8.24 11.32
N VAL A 118 -17.94 8.77 10.23
CA VAL A 118 -18.49 8.62 8.88
C VAL A 118 -17.63 7.67 8.06
N ASN A 119 -18.23 6.60 7.53
CA ASN A 119 -17.62 5.85 6.44
C ASN A 119 -17.79 6.66 5.15
N VAL A 120 -16.72 7.23 4.66
CA VAL A 120 -16.75 8.19 3.52
C VAL A 120 -17.19 7.52 2.23
N ALA A 121 -16.86 6.24 2.03
CA ALA A 121 -17.18 5.52 0.80
C ALA A 121 -18.68 5.23 0.64
N SER A 122 -19.36 4.89 1.75
CA SER A 122 -20.81 4.60 1.77
C SER A 122 -21.66 5.80 2.19
N ALA A 123 -21.03 6.90 2.63
CA ALA A 123 -21.69 8.06 3.26
C ALA A 123 -22.61 7.65 4.44
N SER A 124 -22.22 6.59 5.16
CA SER A 124 -22.96 6.10 6.32
C SER A 124 -22.30 6.52 7.62
N GLU A 125 -23.14 6.84 8.61
CA GLU A 125 -22.70 7.14 9.96
C GLU A 125 -22.57 5.86 10.79
N LEU A 126 -21.51 5.79 11.59
CA LEU A 126 -21.28 4.76 12.58
C LEU A 126 -21.45 5.39 13.96
N THR A 127 -22.37 4.83 14.77
CA THR A 127 -22.65 5.25 16.14
C THR A 127 -22.40 4.13 17.14
N GLU A 128 -22.10 2.93 16.66
CA GLU A 128 -21.80 1.74 17.44
C GLU A 128 -20.50 1.11 16.91
N GLU A 129 -19.91 0.21 17.70
CA GLU A 129 -18.71 -0.52 17.28
C GLU A 129 -18.95 -1.27 15.98
N ALA A 130 -18.00 -1.16 15.06
CA ALA A 130 -18.05 -1.82 13.75
C ALA A 130 -16.67 -2.31 13.32
N ALA A 131 -16.63 -3.39 12.55
CA ALA A 131 -15.40 -3.82 11.89
C ALA A 131 -15.01 -2.83 10.79
N LEU A 132 -13.71 -2.50 10.69
CA LEU A 132 -13.19 -1.70 9.61
C LEU A 132 -13.07 -2.53 8.32
N GLU A 133 -13.61 -2.01 7.24
CA GLU A 133 -13.40 -2.57 5.91
C GLU A 133 -12.08 -2.04 5.32
N ALA A 134 -11.23 -2.93 4.80
CA ALA A 134 -9.97 -2.54 4.20
C ALA A 134 -10.18 -1.60 3.01
N GLY A 135 -9.30 -0.58 2.90
CA GLY A 135 -9.36 0.43 1.86
C GLY A 135 -10.47 1.48 2.01
N LYS A 136 -11.35 1.37 3.03
CA LYS A 136 -12.37 2.37 3.31
C LYS A 136 -11.86 3.41 4.27
N ARG A 137 -12.21 4.68 4.00
CA ARG A 137 -11.87 5.82 4.86
C ARG A 137 -12.98 6.05 5.88
N TYR A 138 -12.58 6.12 7.15
CA TYR A 138 -13.44 6.49 8.27
C TYR A 138 -12.98 7.83 8.82
N PHE A 139 -13.91 8.74 9.00
CA PHE A 139 -13.65 10.13 9.38
C PHE A 139 -14.38 10.46 10.67
N CYS A 140 -13.67 11.00 11.66
CA CYS A 140 -14.22 11.49 12.90
C CYS A 140 -14.84 12.87 12.68
N ALA A 141 -16.16 12.96 12.76
CA ALA A 141 -16.89 14.23 12.61
C ALA A 141 -16.66 15.19 13.79
N GLU A 142 -17.22 16.38 13.71
CA GLU A 142 -17.06 17.45 14.69
C GLU A 142 -17.44 16.97 16.11
N ASN A 143 -16.60 17.31 17.09
CA ASN A 143 -16.70 16.93 18.51
C ASN A 143 -16.75 15.40 18.78
N THR A 144 -16.19 14.62 17.90
CA THR A 144 -16.15 13.15 18.01
C THR A 144 -14.72 12.68 18.24
N THR A 145 -14.59 11.67 19.08
CA THR A 145 -13.41 10.80 19.15
C THR A 145 -13.78 9.43 18.68
N ALA A 146 -12.78 8.63 18.32
CA ALA A 146 -12.99 7.22 18.07
C ALA A 146 -11.78 6.42 18.53
N GLU A 147 -12.00 5.17 18.89
CA GLU A 147 -10.93 4.24 19.21
C GLU A 147 -10.97 3.08 18.19
N VAL A 148 -9.84 2.88 17.53
CA VAL A 148 -9.60 1.74 16.63
C VAL A 148 -8.78 0.72 17.39
N VAL A 149 -9.21 -0.54 17.42
CA VAL A 149 -8.49 -1.64 18.07
C VAL A 149 -8.13 -2.69 17.02
N ALA A 150 -6.85 -3.01 16.92
CA ALA A 150 -6.36 -4.05 16.04
C ALA A 150 -6.66 -5.45 16.64
N GLU A 151 -7.43 -6.28 15.96
CA GLU A 151 -7.72 -7.65 16.36
C GLU A 151 -6.54 -8.61 16.07
N LYS A 152 -5.75 -8.27 15.07
CA LYS A 152 -4.48 -8.89 14.70
C LYS A 152 -3.53 -7.80 14.24
N ARG A 153 -2.26 -8.14 13.94
CA ARG A 153 -1.33 -7.15 13.37
C ARG A 153 -1.99 -6.47 12.17
N SER A 154 -2.04 -5.16 12.20
CA SER A 154 -2.77 -4.36 11.22
C SER A 154 -2.01 -3.10 10.87
N THR A 155 -2.09 -2.70 9.61
CA THR A 155 -1.50 -1.47 9.09
C THR A 155 -2.61 -0.48 8.76
N PHE A 156 -2.41 0.75 9.19
CA PHE A 156 -3.35 1.84 9.01
C PHE A 156 -2.67 3.02 8.32
N LEU A 157 -3.44 3.77 7.56
CA LEU A 157 -3.09 5.14 7.19
C LEU A 157 -3.94 6.09 8.03
N VAL A 158 -3.29 6.95 8.79
CA VAL A 158 -3.94 7.89 9.71
C VAL A 158 -3.61 9.31 9.30
N ASN A 159 -4.60 10.19 9.37
CA ASN A 159 -4.44 11.62 9.10
C ASN A 159 -5.17 12.43 10.18
N GLY A 160 -4.60 13.57 10.57
CA GLY A 160 -5.12 14.41 11.63
C GLY A 160 -4.51 14.09 13.00
N TYR A 161 -5.24 14.35 14.08
CA TYR A 161 -4.77 14.12 15.45
C TYR A 161 -5.10 12.71 15.92
N PHE A 162 -4.07 11.96 16.31
CA PHE A 162 -4.20 10.59 16.79
C PHE A 162 -3.20 10.28 17.89
N ALA A 163 -3.50 9.29 18.71
CA ALA A 163 -2.55 8.68 19.65
C ALA A 163 -2.60 7.18 19.45
N ALA A 164 -1.46 6.58 19.20
CA ALA A 164 -1.36 5.14 19.02
C ALA A 164 -0.69 4.49 20.24
N GLU A 165 -1.28 3.40 20.70
CA GLU A 165 -0.75 2.55 21.78
C GLU A 165 -0.56 1.13 21.23
N GLY A 166 0.59 0.53 21.55
CA GLY A 166 0.94 -0.77 20.99
C GLY A 166 1.41 -0.69 19.54
N GLU A 167 1.90 0.50 19.14
CA GLU A 167 2.68 0.63 17.92
C GLU A 167 3.84 -0.35 17.97
N THR A 168 4.03 -1.04 16.87
CA THR A 168 5.30 -1.67 16.60
C THR A 168 6.26 -0.54 16.23
N SER A 169 6.84 0.13 17.27
CA SER A 169 7.76 1.24 17.08
C SER A 169 8.82 0.86 16.07
N GLY A 170 8.90 1.58 14.95
CA GLY A 170 9.98 1.74 13.92
C GLY A 170 11.12 0.75 13.75
N GLU A 171 11.27 -0.21 14.64
CA GLU A 171 11.90 -1.48 14.43
C GLU A 171 10.80 -2.47 14.10
N SER A 172 10.55 -2.70 12.82
CA SER A 172 9.68 -3.78 12.38
C SER A 172 10.35 -5.10 12.81
N GLY A 173 10.22 -5.40 14.09
CA GLY A 173 10.49 -6.72 14.60
C GLY A 173 9.45 -7.64 14.01
N MET A 174 9.80 -8.37 12.95
CA MET A 174 8.96 -9.45 12.45
C MET A 174 8.74 -10.44 13.58
N ASN A 175 7.56 -10.42 14.18
CA ASN A 175 7.20 -11.33 15.27
C ASN A 175 6.69 -12.68 14.76
N TYR A 176 7.23 -13.13 13.61
CA TYR A 176 6.95 -14.49 13.14
C TYR A 176 7.76 -15.49 13.95
N THR A 177 7.09 -16.50 14.46
CA THR A 177 7.72 -17.55 15.27
C THR A 177 8.76 -18.38 14.49
N ASP A 178 8.67 -18.35 13.16
CA ASP A 178 9.51 -19.09 12.22
C ASP A 178 10.51 -18.21 11.45
N VAL A 179 10.64 -16.92 11.81
CA VAL A 179 11.61 -15.98 11.24
C VAL A 179 12.39 -15.29 12.33
N SER A 180 13.71 -15.31 12.24
CA SER A 180 14.61 -14.63 13.18
C SER A 180 15.69 -13.86 12.43
N GLU A 181 16.26 -12.84 13.04
CA GLU A 181 17.36 -12.05 12.48
C GLU A 181 18.58 -12.86 12.04
N LYS A 182 18.74 -14.04 12.57
CA LYS A 182 19.84 -14.97 12.20
C LYS A 182 19.57 -15.71 10.90
N ASN A 183 18.35 -15.69 10.39
CA ASN A 183 18.01 -16.34 9.13
C ASN A 183 18.55 -15.52 7.96
N TRP A 184 19.11 -16.19 6.95
CA TRP A 184 19.61 -15.54 5.73
C TRP A 184 18.52 -14.75 4.98
N PHE A 185 17.28 -15.14 5.17
CA PHE A 185 16.11 -14.55 4.50
C PHE A 185 15.45 -13.42 5.32
N TYR A 186 15.93 -13.09 6.52
CA TYR A 186 15.28 -12.13 7.41
C TYR A 186 14.96 -10.80 6.73
N GLN A 187 15.94 -10.17 6.10
CA GLN A 187 15.75 -8.86 5.45
C GLN A 187 14.78 -8.94 4.27
N TYR A 188 14.80 -10.03 3.51
CA TYR A 188 13.91 -10.23 2.38
C TYR A 188 12.47 -10.46 2.82
N VAL A 189 12.27 -11.23 3.88
CA VAL A 189 10.95 -11.44 4.48
C VAL A 189 10.43 -10.14 5.06
N LYS A 190 11.28 -9.40 5.78
CA LYS A 190 10.94 -8.07 6.29
C LYS A 190 10.45 -7.15 5.16
N TYR A 191 11.19 -7.07 4.07
CA TYR A 191 10.85 -6.25 2.92
C TYR A 191 9.46 -6.59 2.35
N VAL A 192 9.17 -7.84 2.06
CA VAL A 192 7.88 -8.23 1.47
C VAL A 192 6.72 -8.07 2.45
N VAL A 193 6.97 -8.14 3.75
CA VAL A 193 5.98 -7.89 4.80
C VAL A 193 5.70 -6.40 4.91
N ASP A 194 6.75 -5.58 5.04
CA ASP A 194 6.63 -4.12 5.18
C ASP A 194 5.93 -3.48 3.97
N ASN A 195 6.13 -4.05 2.78
CA ASN A 195 5.48 -3.58 1.56
C ASN A 195 4.14 -4.27 1.24
N GLY A 196 3.62 -5.12 2.14
CA GLY A 196 2.32 -5.77 1.97
C GLY A 196 2.20 -6.65 0.72
N LEU A 197 3.33 -7.28 0.29
CA LEU A 197 3.38 -8.06 -0.95
C LEU A 197 2.77 -9.46 -0.83
N TYR A 198 2.55 -9.96 0.38
CA TYR A 198 1.97 -11.28 0.62
C TYR A 198 0.62 -11.15 1.31
N TYR A 199 -0.41 -11.77 0.74
CA TYR A 199 -1.78 -11.75 1.29
C TYR A 199 -1.96 -12.72 2.46
N ASP A 200 -1.34 -13.90 2.38
CA ASP A 200 -1.58 -15.06 3.23
C ASP A 200 -0.71 -15.12 4.49
N ILE A 201 -0.32 -13.95 5.01
CA ILE A 201 0.44 -13.84 6.25
C ILE A 201 -0.56 -13.71 7.41
N ASP A 202 -0.59 -14.71 8.29
CA ASP A 202 -1.56 -14.82 9.39
C ASP A 202 -1.13 -14.12 10.70
N GLY A 203 0.03 -13.44 10.69
CA GLY A 203 0.57 -12.72 11.84
C GLY A 203 1.40 -13.56 12.81
N GLU A 204 1.35 -14.88 12.75
CA GLU A 204 2.14 -15.76 13.61
C GLU A 204 3.31 -16.42 12.89
N THR A 205 3.13 -16.78 11.62
CA THR A 205 4.14 -17.47 10.81
C THR A 205 4.23 -16.89 9.40
N PHE A 206 5.44 -16.79 8.87
CA PHE A 206 5.67 -16.44 7.47
C PHE A 206 5.74 -17.67 6.56
N ARG A 207 6.07 -18.81 7.10
CA ARG A 207 6.27 -20.09 6.39
C ARG A 207 7.37 -20.01 5.33
N PRO A 208 8.60 -19.56 5.67
CA PRO A 208 9.67 -19.24 4.72
C PRO A 208 10.10 -20.40 3.85
N ASN A 209 9.95 -21.65 4.33
CA ASN A 209 10.36 -22.87 3.64
C ASN A 209 9.23 -23.51 2.80
N GLU A 210 8.01 -23.02 2.89
CA GLU A 210 6.93 -23.46 2.00
C GLU A 210 7.13 -22.91 0.59
N TYR A 211 6.62 -23.64 -0.41
CA TYR A 211 6.69 -23.18 -1.79
C TYR A 211 5.68 -22.06 -2.06
N THR A 212 6.11 -21.09 -2.86
CA THR A 212 5.23 -20.00 -3.30
C THR A 212 4.29 -20.51 -4.39
N THR A 213 3.00 -20.22 -4.27
CA THR A 213 2.01 -20.50 -5.31
C THR A 213 2.05 -19.43 -6.41
N ARG A 214 1.48 -19.74 -7.58
CA ARG A 214 1.36 -18.77 -8.66
C ARG A 214 0.45 -17.61 -8.29
N ALA A 215 -0.62 -17.88 -7.55
CA ALA A 215 -1.52 -16.84 -7.03
C ALA A 215 -0.76 -15.87 -6.12
N THR A 216 0.03 -16.38 -5.17
CA THR A 216 0.85 -15.55 -4.27
C THR A 216 1.84 -14.67 -5.02
N LEU A 217 2.56 -15.21 -6.02
CA LEU A 217 3.51 -14.40 -6.80
C LEU A 217 2.79 -13.31 -7.61
N VAL A 218 1.69 -13.63 -8.28
CA VAL A 218 0.95 -12.65 -9.08
C VAL A 218 0.34 -11.57 -8.19
N TYR A 219 -0.18 -11.94 -7.03
CA TYR A 219 -0.65 -10.99 -6.04
C TYR A 219 0.48 -10.05 -5.57
N ALA A 220 1.68 -10.59 -5.31
CA ALA A 220 2.83 -9.78 -4.91
C ALA A 220 3.21 -8.74 -5.99
N LEU A 221 3.19 -9.11 -7.27
CA LEU A 221 3.48 -8.19 -8.37
C LEU A 221 2.37 -7.13 -8.52
N TRP A 222 1.11 -7.50 -8.36
CA TRP A 222 -0.02 -6.57 -8.38
C TRP A 222 0.02 -5.58 -7.19
N SER A 223 0.37 -6.08 -6.00
CA SER A 223 0.57 -5.24 -4.80
C SER A 223 1.73 -4.27 -5.00
N ALA A 224 2.86 -4.71 -5.56
CA ALA A 224 3.99 -3.87 -5.88
C ALA A 224 3.66 -2.80 -6.95
N ALA A 225 2.69 -3.07 -7.82
CA ALA A 225 2.16 -2.11 -8.79
C ALA A 225 1.19 -1.08 -8.18
N GLY A 226 0.93 -1.13 -6.87
CA GLY A 226 -0.03 -0.26 -6.19
C GLY A 226 -1.49 -0.72 -6.31
N ARG A 227 -1.71 -2.00 -6.60
CA ARG A 227 -3.04 -2.63 -6.72
C ARG A 227 -3.97 -1.91 -7.72
N PRO A 228 -3.52 -1.71 -8.96
CA PRO A 228 -4.34 -1.02 -9.94
C PRO A 228 -5.64 -1.79 -10.21
N GLU A 229 -6.74 -1.06 -10.35
CA GLU A 229 -8.01 -1.65 -10.77
C GLU A 229 -7.85 -2.33 -12.14
N ALA A 230 -8.48 -3.47 -12.30
CA ALA A 230 -8.47 -4.21 -13.53
C ALA A 230 -9.90 -4.40 -14.05
N GLU A 231 -10.13 -4.00 -15.29
CA GLU A 231 -11.43 -4.18 -15.92
C GLU A 231 -11.56 -5.58 -16.52
N GLY A 232 -12.73 -6.18 -16.36
CA GLY A 232 -13.09 -7.45 -16.98
C GLY A 232 -13.17 -8.62 -15.99
N ALA A 233 -13.31 -9.82 -16.54
CA ALA A 233 -13.34 -11.07 -15.78
C ALA A 233 -12.07 -11.89 -16.02
N ALA A 234 -11.74 -12.74 -15.07
CA ALA A 234 -10.67 -13.72 -15.24
C ALA A 234 -10.96 -14.61 -16.45
N LYS A 235 -9.96 -14.75 -17.33
CA LYS A 235 -10.09 -15.54 -18.59
C LYS A 235 -9.83 -17.03 -18.38
N PHE A 236 -9.46 -17.44 -17.17
CA PHE A 236 -9.06 -18.81 -16.86
C PHE A 236 -10.20 -19.57 -16.21
N SER A 237 -10.36 -20.82 -16.61
CA SER A 237 -11.47 -21.68 -16.15
C SER A 237 -11.38 -22.09 -14.69
N ASP A 238 -10.20 -21.96 -14.08
CA ASP A 238 -9.86 -22.30 -12.70
C ASP A 238 -9.65 -21.09 -11.80
N VAL A 239 -10.06 -19.90 -12.23
CA VAL A 239 -10.06 -18.67 -11.43
C VAL A 239 -11.50 -18.24 -11.20
N GLY A 240 -11.94 -18.35 -9.94
CA GLY A 240 -13.25 -17.96 -9.46
C GLY A 240 -13.20 -16.59 -8.76
N ASP A 241 -14.10 -16.41 -7.80
CA ASP A 241 -14.09 -15.25 -6.90
C ASP A 241 -13.26 -15.60 -5.66
N ASP A 242 -12.02 -15.14 -5.62
CA ASP A 242 -11.04 -15.46 -4.60
C ASP A 242 -10.13 -14.25 -4.34
N TRP A 243 -9.34 -14.28 -3.28
CA TRP A 243 -8.45 -13.19 -2.85
C TRP A 243 -7.43 -12.74 -3.93
N TYR A 244 -7.10 -13.59 -4.89
CA TYR A 244 -6.15 -13.32 -5.98
C TYR A 244 -6.82 -12.92 -7.29
N THR A 245 -8.14 -12.92 -7.37
CA THR A 245 -8.86 -12.74 -8.65
C THR A 245 -8.52 -11.43 -9.34
N GLU A 246 -8.57 -10.32 -8.61
CA GLU A 246 -8.24 -9.00 -9.17
C GLU A 246 -6.79 -8.94 -9.66
N ALA A 247 -5.85 -9.51 -8.92
CA ALA A 247 -4.46 -9.58 -9.32
C ALA A 247 -4.27 -10.39 -10.62
N VAL A 248 -4.99 -11.50 -10.77
CA VAL A 248 -4.94 -12.35 -11.97
C VAL A 248 -5.58 -11.65 -13.17
N VAL A 249 -6.70 -10.94 -12.98
CA VAL A 249 -7.35 -10.13 -14.03
C VAL A 249 -6.40 -9.05 -14.51
N TRP A 250 -5.81 -8.29 -13.59
CA TRP A 250 -4.81 -7.27 -13.92
C TRP A 250 -3.61 -7.86 -14.66
N ALA A 251 -2.98 -8.91 -14.12
CA ALA A 251 -1.80 -9.51 -14.72
C ALA A 251 -2.06 -10.10 -16.11
N THR A 252 -3.30 -10.52 -16.38
CA THR A 252 -3.72 -11.01 -17.68
C THR A 252 -3.96 -9.87 -18.66
N SER A 253 -4.62 -8.79 -18.24
CA SER A 253 -4.88 -7.61 -19.08
C SER A 253 -3.60 -6.89 -19.48
N THR A 254 -2.62 -6.84 -18.58
CA THR A 254 -1.30 -6.23 -18.82
C THR A 254 -0.30 -7.16 -19.53
N GLY A 255 -0.63 -8.43 -19.71
CA GLY A 255 0.25 -9.41 -20.38
C GLY A 255 1.35 -9.98 -19.48
N VAL A 256 1.39 -9.64 -18.19
CA VAL A 256 2.31 -10.24 -17.19
C VAL A 256 2.05 -11.74 -17.07
N VAL A 257 0.78 -12.15 -17.09
CA VAL A 257 0.35 -13.56 -17.09
C VAL A 257 -0.22 -13.97 -18.45
N LYS A 258 0.16 -15.14 -18.94
CA LYS A 258 -0.38 -15.72 -20.17
C LYS A 258 -1.24 -16.98 -19.94
N GLY A 259 -1.17 -17.60 -18.75
CA GLY A 259 -1.83 -18.87 -18.46
C GLY A 259 -1.16 -20.07 -19.15
N TYR A 260 -1.87 -21.19 -19.14
CA TYR A 260 -1.46 -22.43 -19.80
C TYR A 260 -2.30 -22.69 -21.05
N ASP A 261 -1.81 -23.54 -21.95
CA ASP A 261 -2.49 -23.88 -23.21
C ASP A 261 -3.84 -24.57 -22.99
N ASP A 262 -4.05 -25.17 -21.81
CA ASP A 262 -5.31 -25.78 -21.40
C ASP A 262 -6.37 -24.78 -20.90
N GLY A 263 -6.08 -23.48 -20.97
CA GLY A 263 -6.98 -22.40 -20.53
C GLY A 263 -7.03 -22.21 -19.02
N THR A 264 -6.06 -22.76 -18.28
CA THR A 264 -5.97 -22.60 -16.81
C THR A 264 -4.88 -21.61 -16.41
N PHE A 265 -5.00 -21.08 -15.19
CA PHE A 265 -3.98 -20.28 -14.51
C PHE A 265 -3.14 -21.10 -13.52
N LYS A 266 -3.74 -22.08 -12.88
CA LYS A 266 -3.20 -22.94 -11.81
C LYS A 266 -2.79 -22.12 -10.58
N PRO A 267 -3.75 -21.47 -9.91
CA PRO A 267 -3.47 -20.56 -8.78
C PRO A 267 -2.66 -21.22 -7.66
N ASP A 268 -3.01 -22.47 -7.29
CA ASP A 268 -2.36 -23.23 -6.21
C ASP A 268 -1.09 -23.96 -6.64
N GLY A 269 -0.76 -23.90 -7.94
CA GLY A 269 0.45 -24.53 -8.46
C GLY A 269 1.71 -23.83 -7.96
N ASN A 270 2.69 -24.58 -7.46
CA ASN A 270 3.97 -24.01 -7.06
C ASN A 270 4.69 -23.40 -8.25
N VAL A 271 5.26 -22.19 -8.08
CA VAL A 271 6.05 -21.55 -9.13
C VAL A 271 7.44 -22.13 -9.22
N THR A 272 7.88 -22.44 -10.44
CA THR A 272 9.26 -22.82 -10.70
C THR A 272 10.14 -21.58 -10.89
N ARG A 273 11.46 -21.74 -10.70
CA ARG A 273 12.43 -20.63 -10.84
C ARG A 273 12.40 -20.01 -12.24
N GLU A 274 12.24 -20.81 -13.29
CA GLU A 274 12.08 -20.29 -14.66
C GLU A 274 10.75 -19.57 -14.88
N GLN A 275 9.66 -19.97 -14.19
CA GLN A 275 8.38 -19.28 -14.25
C GLN A 275 8.44 -17.92 -13.53
N ILE A 276 9.16 -17.86 -12.40
CA ILE A 276 9.41 -16.61 -11.70
C ILE A 276 10.16 -15.63 -12.61
N ALA A 277 11.24 -16.07 -13.25
CA ALA A 277 11.97 -15.24 -14.21
C ALA A 277 11.04 -14.66 -15.29
N ALA A 278 10.19 -15.52 -15.89
CA ALA A 278 9.28 -15.10 -16.94
C ALA A 278 8.20 -14.11 -16.46
N LEU A 279 7.68 -14.27 -15.26
CA LEU A 279 6.66 -13.37 -14.71
C LEU A 279 7.26 -12.01 -14.37
N ILE A 280 8.41 -11.98 -13.69
CA ILE A 280 9.08 -10.74 -13.31
C ILE A 280 9.62 -10.00 -14.54
N HIS A 281 10.16 -10.69 -15.54
CA HIS A 281 10.62 -10.05 -16.78
C HIS A 281 9.47 -9.39 -17.56
N ARG A 282 8.29 -10.02 -17.63
CA ARG A 282 7.11 -9.39 -18.23
C ARG A 282 6.60 -8.22 -17.40
N TYR A 283 6.69 -8.32 -16.08
CA TYR A 283 6.36 -7.22 -15.19
C TYR A 283 7.32 -6.03 -15.37
N SER A 284 8.64 -6.28 -15.49
CA SER A 284 9.64 -5.26 -15.83
C SER A 284 9.29 -4.52 -17.12
N LYS A 285 8.92 -5.26 -18.17
CA LYS A 285 8.47 -4.66 -19.44
C LYS A 285 7.19 -3.85 -19.31
N TRP A 286 6.26 -4.29 -18.48
CA TRP A 286 5.05 -3.53 -18.20
C TRP A 286 5.38 -2.22 -17.47
N LEU A 287 6.37 -2.20 -16.59
CA LEU A 287 6.90 -0.98 -15.97
C LEU A 287 7.66 -0.06 -16.94
N GLY A 288 7.88 -0.49 -18.19
CA GLY A 288 8.63 0.26 -19.19
C GLY A 288 10.13 0.25 -18.98
N ARG A 289 10.66 -0.67 -18.17
CA ARG A 289 12.10 -0.84 -18.02
C ARG A 289 12.70 -1.46 -19.27
N GLU A 290 13.86 -0.96 -19.70
CA GLU A 290 14.63 -1.53 -20.81
C GLU A 290 15.34 -2.80 -20.34
N ASP A 291 15.52 -3.78 -21.24
CA ASP A 291 16.31 -4.96 -20.93
C ASP A 291 17.81 -4.62 -20.97
N ASP A 292 18.52 -4.93 -19.90
CA ASP A 292 19.96 -4.88 -19.87
C ASP A 292 20.58 -6.08 -20.64
N GLU A 293 21.91 -6.12 -20.71
CA GLU A 293 22.63 -7.21 -21.38
C GLU A 293 22.27 -8.57 -20.76
N PRO A 294 21.88 -9.55 -21.57
CA PRO A 294 21.47 -10.86 -21.06
C PRO A 294 22.62 -11.58 -20.35
N GLY A 295 22.32 -12.18 -19.20
CA GLY A 295 23.29 -12.95 -18.43
C GLY A 295 23.79 -14.19 -19.17
N ASP A 296 25.01 -14.59 -18.91
CA ASP A 296 25.63 -15.79 -19.42
C ASP A 296 25.25 -17.01 -18.56
N LEU A 297 24.59 -17.99 -19.17
CA LEU A 297 24.20 -19.22 -18.49
C LEU A 297 25.26 -20.31 -18.55
N THR A 298 26.32 -20.16 -19.34
CA THR A 298 27.38 -21.20 -19.51
C THR A 298 28.14 -21.52 -18.24
N ALA A 299 28.06 -20.62 -17.25
CA ALA A 299 28.63 -20.84 -15.93
C ALA A 299 27.87 -21.86 -15.07
N PHE A 300 26.65 -22.26 -15.50
CA PHE A 300 25.78 -23.16 -14.73
C PHE A 300 25.68 -24.54 -15.39
N GLY A 301 25.86 -25.57 -14.56
CA GLY A 301 25.93 -26.95 -15.04
C GLY A 301 24.61 -27.56 -15.51
N ASP A 302 23.52 -26.81 -15.44
CA ASP A 302 22.16 -27.23 -15.83
C ASP A 302 21.45 -26.21 -16.74
N GLU A 303 22.21 -25.41 -17.48
CA GLU A 303 21.66 -24.45 -18.45
C GLU A 303 20.76 -25.12 -19.49
N ASP A 304 21.11 -26.36 -19.88
CA ASP A 304 20.36 -27.18 -20.83
C ASP A 304 18.98 -27.59 -20.31
N LYS A 305 18.74 -27.51 -19.03
CA LYS A 305 17.43 -27.82 -18.41
C LYS A 305 16.46 -26.64 -18.42
N VAL A 306 16.93 -25.45 -18.76
CA VAL A 306 16.03 -24.29 -18.94
C VAL A 306 15.08 -24.54 -20.09
N GLY A 307 13.79 -24.32 -19.85
CA GLY A 307 12.78 -24.46 -20.91
C GLY A 307 13.05 -23.47 -22.05
N LYS A 308 12.95 -23.93 -23.29
CA LYS A 308 13.17 -23.05 -24.47
C LYS A 308 12.30 -21.80 -24.44
N TRP A 309 11.11 -21.91 -23.89
CA TRP A 309 10.15 -20.82 -23.75
C TRP A 309 10.59 -19.74 -22.72
N ALA A 310 11.39 -20.12 -21.72
CA ALA A 310 11.85 -19.25 -20.64
C ALA A 310 13.32 -18.82 -20.79
N LEU A 311 14.01 -19.27 -21.85
CA LEU A 311 15.46 -19.08 -21.97
C LEU A 311 15.87 -17.60 -21.90
N ASN A 312 15.16 -16.74 -22.61
CA ASN A 312 15.46 -15.31 -22.61
C ASN A 312 15.12 -14.67 -21.26
N ASP A 313 14.02 -15.08 -20.63
CA ASP A 313 13.61 -14.57 -19.32
C ASP A 313 14.61 -14.97 -18.22
N VAL A 314 15.12 -16.22 -18.27
CA VAL A 314 16.14 -16.70 -17.33
C VAL A 314 17.49 -16.00 -17.56
N LYS A 315 17.90 -15.78 -18.82
CA LYS A 315 19.10 -14.99 -19.14
C LYS A 315 19.00 -13.58 -18.60
N TRP A 316 17.87 -12.91 -18.84
CA TRP A 316 17.62 -11.59 -18.28
C TRP A 316 17.70 -11.61 -16.75
N ALA A 317 16.97 -12.49 -16.07
CA ALA A 317 16.97 -12.57 -14.62
C ALA A 317 18.34 -12.92 -13.99
N VAL A 318 19.21 -13.60 -14.72
CA VAL A 318 20.59 -13.84 -14.31
C VAL A 318 21.45 -12.59 -14.54
N GLY A 319 21.28 -11.89 -15.66
CA GLY A 319 21.92 -10.61 -15.94
C GLY A 319 21.66 -9.57 -14.87
N GLU A 320 20.39 -9.37 -14.52
CA GLU A 320 19.93 -8.49 -13.43
C GLU A 320 20.32 -8.99 -12.02
N GLY A 321 20.97 -10.14 -11.87
CA GLY A 321 21.34 -10.69 -10.57
C GLY A 321 20.15 -11.15 -9.71
N LEU A 322 18.95 -11.23 -10.26
CA LEU A 322 17.73 -11.65 -9.57
C LEU A 322 17.76 -13.15 -9.24
N ILE A 323 18.18 -13.95 -10.21
CA ILE A 323 18.36 -15.39 -10.06
C ILE A 323 19.84 -15.71 -10.04
N LYS A 324 20.28 -16.24 -8.89
CA LYS A 324 21.66 -16.71 -8.68
C LYS A 324 21.64 -18.24 -8.58
N GLY A 325 22.67 -18.89 -9.11
CA GLY A 325 22.85 -20.32 -8.92
C GLY A 325 23.15 -20.66 -7.46
N ASN A 326 23.05 -21.93 -7.12
CA ASN A 326 23.49 -22.42 -5.81
C ASN A 326 25.01 -22.65 -5.79
N ASP A 327 25.55 -23.08 -4.62
CA ASP A 327 26.98 -23.34 -4.40
C ASP A 327 27.58 -24.39 -5.37
N LYS A 328 26.74 -25.21 -5.99
CA LYS A 328 27.11 -26.19 -7.03
C LYS A 328 27.03 -25.62 -8.44
N LYS A 329 26.84 -24.31 -8.58
CA LYS A 329 26.64 -23.64 -9.86
C LYS A 329 25.46 -24.24 -10.66
N MET A 330 24.31 -24.44 -10.02
CA MET A 330 23.09 -24.93 -10.64
C MET A 330 21.99 -23.90 -10.51
N LEU A 331 21.29 -23.59 -11.59
CA LEU A 331 20.13 -22.70 -11.62
C LEU A 331 18.88 -23.37 -11.04
N ASN A 332 18.76 -24.68 -11.22
CA ASN A 332 17.58 -25.47 -10.87
C ASN A 332 16.27 -24.89 -11.49
N PRO A 333 16.20 -24.68 -12.81
CA PRO A 333 15.12 -23.91 -13.43
C PRO A 333 13.73 -24.51 -13.20
N LYS A 334 13.64 -25.84 -13.07
CA LYS A 334 12.38 -26.59 -12.85
C LYS A 334 12.01 -26.77 -11.37
N ALA A 335 12.92 -26.41 -10.44
CA ALA A 335 12.61 -26.51 -9.03
C ALA A 335 11.61 -25.40 -8.62
N SER A 336 10.68 -25.76 -7.73
CA SER A 336 9.81 -24.78 -7.08
C SER A 336 10.63 -23.91 -6.13
N ALA A 337 10.30 -22.64 -6.06
CA ALA A 337 10.95 -21.70 -5.16
C ALA A 337 10.15 -21.56 -3.85
N THR A 338 10.89 -21.46 -2.74
CA THR A 338 10.28 -21.22 -1.45
C THR A 338 9.86 -19.76 -1.28
N ARG A 339 9.01 -19.48 -0.30
CA ARG A 339 8.53 -18.13 0.01
C ARG A 339 9.70 -17.18 0.33
N ALA A 340 10.70 -17.65 1.06
CA ALA A 340 11.92 -16.88 1.33
C ALA A 340 12.75 -16.60 0.07
N GLU A 341 12.87 -17.56 -0.83
CA GLU A 341 13.59 -17.37 -2.10
C GLU A 341 12.87 -16.37 -3.02
N VAL A 342 11.53 -16.43 -3.07
CA VAL A 342 10.74 -15.47 -3.85
C VAL A 342 10.82 -14.07 -3.22
N ALA A 343 10.76 -13.95 -1.89
CA ALA A 343 10.95 -12.67 -1.20
C ALA A 343 12.31 -12.05 -1.56
N ALA A 344 13.38 -12.85 -1.61
CA ALA A 344 14.70 -12.38 -2.00
C ALA A 344 14.77 -11.89 -3.45
N ILE A 345 14.04 -12.54 -4.37
CA ILE A 345 13.96 -12.12 -5.77
C ILE A 345 13.16 -10.83 -5.90
N LEU A 346 12.00 -10.74 -5.22
CA LEU A 346 11.15 -9.55 -5.24
C LEU A 346 11.87 -8.33 -4.70
N MET A 347 12.53 -8.42 -3.54
CA MET A 347 13.29 -7.30 -2.98
C MET A 347 14.37 -6.82 -3.95
N ARG A 348 15.18 -7.71 -4.50
CA ARG A 348 16.22 -7.32 -5.47
C ARG A 348 15.66 -6.60 -6.68
N PHE A 349 14.52 -7.06 -7.20
CA PHE A 349 13.88 -6.44 -8.36
C PHE A 349 13.24 -5.09 -8.07
N LEU A 350 12.67 -4.91 -6.87
CA LEU A 350 11.92 -3.70 -6.53
C LEU A 350 12.78 -2.59 -5.93
N GLU A 351 13.99 -2.91 -5.44
CA GLU A 351 14.94 -1.91 -4.93
C GLU A 351 15.87 -1.34 -6.02
N GLU A 352 15.84 -1.88 -7.24
CA GLU A 352 16.49 -1.33 -8.44
C GLU A 352 15.62 -0.24 -9.09
#